data_8e0ba076455ab0fdc090e82831f077b1
#
_entry.id   8e0ba076455ab0fdc090e82831f077b1
#
_cell.length_a   1.000
_cell.length_b   1.000
_cell.length_c   1.000
_cell.angle_alpha   90.00
_cell.angle_beta   90.00
_cell.angle_gamma   90.00
#
_symmetry.space_group_name_H-M   'P 1'
#
loop_
_entity.id
_entity.type
_entity.pdbx_description
1 polymer ?
#
loop_
_entity_poly.entity_id
_entity_poly.type
_entity_poly.pdbx_seq_one_letter_code
_entity_poly.pdbx_strand_id
1 'polypeptide(L)'
;MELEFAQSVLLNFGLKDSIVSVKRIESGLINTTFVLNSKANSYILQAINTKVFPNYEKGLENILTVGNWLKKRNYSYSFPLPIKGEYLKLKNEVWRLMPFVKNSISHNKISNLDHVKSAAACLGEFYRCLSDFNTDSLNLTLPNFHHGNTTIKKFEEALLSGDKQRLLLTRPLISEIEKEIPILKKWDEVCNPLPKRVVHYDAKINNFLFDKSTNKVLAIIDLDTLMPGYVLSDIGDMIRTYSNPVGEESKETEKVVCNMEIINTIIQEFAKKVALEKEEIENLFFGGMAITFMQSVRFLTDYLNGDSYYKTRYKDQNLVRAKNQWSLYKSLKDNRV
;
A
#
# COMPACT_ATOMS: atom_id res chain seq x y z
N MET A 1 -10.06 10.75 -19.96
CA MET A 1 -10.13 12.18 -19.52
C MET A 1 -9.77 13.03 -20.72
N GLU A 2 -10.59 14.01 -21.04
CA GLU A 2 -10.39 14.96 -22.14
C GLU A 2 -9.33 15.99 -21.78
N LEU A 3 -8.59 16.48 -22.79
CA LEU A 3 -7.51 17.45 -22.63
C LEU A 3 -8.00 18.76 -22.02
N GLU A 4 -9.17 19.24 -22.46
CA GLU A 4 -9.81 20.47 -21.97
C GLU A 4 -10.14 20.40 -20.48
N PHE A 5 -10.66 19.25 -20.01
CA PHE A 5 -10.93 19.04 -18.59
C PHE A 5 -9.62 19.04 -17.78
N ALA A 6 -8.59 18.34 -18.24
CA ALA A 6 -7.29 18.33 -17.57
C ALA A 6 -6.68 19.73 -17.49
N GLN A 7 -6.82 20.53 -18.57
CA GLN A 7 -6.38 21.92 -18.60
C GLN A 7 -7.15 22.78 -17.60
N SER A 8 -8.49 22.62 -17.53
CA SER A 8 -9.32 23.38 -16.57
C SER A 8 -8.94 23.06 -15.12
N VAL A 9 -8.66 21.78 -14.80
CA VAL A 9 -8.19 21.38 -13.47
C VAL A 9 -6.87 22.06 -13.14
N LEU A 10 -5.90 22.05 -14.06
CA LEU A 10 -4.60 22.66 -13.86
C LEU A 10 -4.70 24.17 -13.56
N LEU A 11 -5.56 24.87 -14.32
CA LEU A 11 -5.85 26.30 -14.12
C LEU A 11 -6.47 26.58 -12.74
N ASN A 12 -7.37 25.70 -12.25
CA ASN A 12 -7.94 25.82 -10.91
C ASN A 12 -6.89 25.65 -9.80
N PHE A 13 -5.85 24.83 -10.04
CA PHE A 13 -4.66 24.80 -9.18
C PHE A 13 -3.72 26.00 -9.41
N GLY A 14 -4.11 27.01 -10.20
CA GLY A 14 -3.36 28.25 -10.45
C GLY A 14 -2.09 28.05 -11.27
N LEU A 15 -2.01 26.94 -12.02
CA LEU A 15 -0.90 26.65 -12.92
C LEU A 15 -1.28 27.01 -14.35
N LYS A 16 -0.38 27.72 -15.05
CA LYS A 16 -0.61 28.24 -16.41
C LYS A 16 0.00 27.38 -17.51
N ASP A 17 0.54 26.21 -17.16
CA ASP A 17 1.12 25.26 -18.12
C ASP A 17 0.06 24.78 -19.11
N SER A 18 0.40 24.70 -20.41
CA SER A 18 -0.48 24.13 -21.42
C SER A 18 -0.29 22.61 -21.50
N ILE A 19 -1.34 21.86 -21.19
CA ILE A 19 -1.33 20.40 -21.27
C ILE A 19 -1.31 19.96 -22.73
N VAL A 20 -0.34 19.11 -23.06
CA VAL A 20 -0.17 18.55 -24.42
C VAL A 20 -0.60 17.09 -24.52
N SER A 21 -0.59 16.34 -23.40
CA SER A 21 -1.11 15.00 -23.36
C SER A 21 -1.58 14.58 -21.99
N VAL A 22 -2.55 13.64 -21.96
CA VAL A 22 -3.10 13.02 -20.76
C VAL A 22 -3.02 11.51 -20.93
N LYS A 23 -2.38 10.82 -19.98
CA LYS A 23 -2.27 9.37 -19.98
C LYS A 23 -2.82 8.81 -18.68
N ARG A 24 -3.75 7.84 -18.76
CA ARG A 24 -4.24 7.13 -17.59
C ARG A 24 -3.22 6.10 -17.11
N ILE A 25 -3.04 6.01 -15.79
CA ILE A 25 -2.26 4.94 -15.15
C ILE A 25 -3.24 3.85 -14.71
N GLU A 26 -3.03 2.62 -15.21
CA GLU A 26 -3.95 1.50 -14.97
C GLU A 26 -3.59 0.65 -13.75
N SER A 27 -2.44 0.90 -13.10
CA SER A 27 -1.95 0.08 -11.97
C SER A 27 -2.62 0.41 -10.63
N GLY A 28 -3.31 1.54 -10.48
CA GLY A 28 -3.95 1.93 -9.22
C GLY A 28 -5.24 1.15 -8.95
N LEU A 29 -5.34 0.51 -7.78
CA LEU A 29 -6.50 -0.31 -7.41
C LEU A 29 -7.67 0.51 -6.87
N ILE A 30 -7.43 1.69 -6.30
CA ILE A 30 -8.43 2.50 -5.58
C ILE A 30 -8.69 3.82 -6.30
N ASN A 31 -7.73 4.73 -6.32
CA ASN A 31 -7.85 6.02 -6.96
C ASN A 31 -7.76 5.92 -8.49
N THR A 32 -8.28 6.93 -9.21
CA THR A 32 -8.08 7.04 -10.65
C THR A 32 -6.96 8.05 -10.91
N THR A 33 -5.89 7.61 -11.58
CA THR A 33 -4.65 8.38 -11.72
C THR A 33 -4.33 8.67 -13.18
N PHE A 34 -3.89 9.90 -13.45
CA PHE A 34 -3.46 10.36 -14.77
C PHE A 34 -2.10 11.05 -14.69
N VAL A 35 -1.29 10.86 -15.72
CA VAL A 35 -0.14 11.71 -16.00
C VAL A 35 -0.58 12.81 -16.92
N LEU A 36 -0.38 14.06 -16.51
CA LEU A 36 -0.57 15.23 -17.33
C LEU A 36 0.80 15.72 -17.80
N ASN A 37 1.03 15.81 -19.10
CA ASN A 37 2.26 16.37 -19.63
C ASN A 37 2.00 17.74 -20.24
N SER A 38 2.78 18.73 -19.86
CA SER A 38 2.89 20.04 -20.51
C SER A 38 4.21 20.14 -21.27
N LYS A 39 4.45 21.27 -21.95
CA LYS A 39 5.74 21.52 -22.62
C LYS A 39 6.91 21.63 -21.63
N ALA A 40 6.66 22.09 -20.41
CA ALA A 40 7.71 22.34 -19.41
C ALA A 40 7.74 21.29 -18.30
N ASN A 41 6.57 20.80 -17.87
CA ASN A 41 6.42 19.98 -16.68
C ASN A 41 5.51 18.78 -16.92
N SER A 42 5.58 17.81 -16.01
CA SER A 42 4.60 16.75 -15.89
C SER A 42 4.01 16.73 -14.48
N TYR A 43 2.77 16.30 -14.37
CA TYR A 43 2.01 16.24 -13.12
C TYR A 43 1.29 14.91 -12.99
N ILE A 44 0.99 14.52 -11.77
CA ILE A 44 0.07 13.43 -11.47
C ILE A 44 -1.24 14.04 -11.00
N LEU A 45 -2.32 13.76 -11.72
CA LEU A 45 -3.67 14.12 -11.33
C LEU A 45 -4.42 12.88 -10.86
N GLN A 46 -5.00 12.96 -9.65
CA GLN A 46 -5.74 11.84 -9.07
C GLN A 46 -7.15 12.25 -8.68
N ALA A 47 -8.14 11.45 -9.13
CA ALA A 47 -9.48 11.47 -8.56
C ALA A 47 -9.49 10.53 -7.34
N ILE A 48 -9.83 11.09 -6.19
CA ILE A 48 -9.86 10.36 -4.92
C ILE A 48 -11.15 9.54 -4.82
N ASN A 49 -11.03 8.27 -4.50
CA ASN A 49 -12.16 7.42 -4.19
C ASN A 49 -12.68 7.72 -2.77
N THR A 50 -13.61 8.66 -2.66
CA THR A 50 -14.16 9.11 -1.37
C THR A 50 -15.01 8.04 -0.66
N LYS A 51 -15.40 6.96 -1.34
CA LYS A 51 -16.05 5.80 -0.70
C LYS A 51 -15.05 4.99 0.11
N VAL A 52 -13.82 4.87 -0.38
CA VAL A 52 -12.73 4.17 0.32
C VAL A 52 -12.03 5.09 1.30
N PHE A 53 -11.86 6.35 0.95
CA PHE A 53 -11.22 7.39 1.77
C PHE A 53 -12.24 8.47 2.18
N PRO A 54 -13.23 8.17 3.06
CA PRO A 54 -14.24 9.14 3.45
C PRO A 54 -13.66 10.34 4.21
N ASN A 55 -12.54 10.14 4.91
CA ASN A 55 -11.82 11.16 5.67
C ASN A 55 -10.63 11.75 4.89
N TYR A 56 -10.72 11.87 3.55
CA TYR A 56 -9.61 12.29 2.70
C TYR A 56 -9.02 13.67 3.10
N GLU A 57 -9.81 14.60 3.63
CA GLU A 57 -9.33 15.90 4.12
C GLU A 57 -8.38 15.73 5.32
N LYS A 58 -8.75 14.87 6.29
CA LYS A 58 -7.87 14.49 7.40
C LYS A 58 -6.63 13.72 6.93
N GLY A 59 -6.76 12.91 5.88
CA GLY A 59 -5.63 12.26 5.23
C GLY A 59 -4.64 13.26 4.64
N LEU A 60 -5.14 14.34 4.00
CA LEU A 60 -4.31 15.43 3.52
C LEU A 60 -3.56 16.13 4.66
N GLU A 61 -4.23 16.41 5.76
CA GLU A 61 -3.60 17.01 6.95
C GLU A 61 -2.43 16.15 7.46
N ASN A 62 -2.62 14.82 7.53
CA ASN A 62 -1.54 13.88 7.90
C ASN A 62 -0.36 13.98 6.91
N ILE A 63 -0.64 13.93 5.61
CA ILE A 63 0.38 13.99 4.55
C ILE A 63 1.19 15.29 4.65
N LEU A 64 0.52 16.43 4.83
CA LEU A 64 1.18 17.73 4.94
C LEU A 64 2.00 17.83 6.24
N THR A 65 1.46 17.37 7.36
CA THR A 65 2.13 17.38 8.67
C THR A 65 3.40 16.55 8.64
N VAL A 66 3.31 15.31 8.17
CA VAL A 66 4.46 14.40 8.05
C VAL A 66 5.47 14.92 7.02
N GLY A 67 5.02 15.40 5.86
CA GLY A 67 5.91 15.92 4.84
C GLY A 67 6.68 17.16 5.29
N ASN A 68 6.04 18.06 6.02
CA ASN A 68 6.71 19.23 6.62
C ASN A 68 7.73 18.83 7.69
N TRP A 69 7.44 17.78 8.47
CA TRP A 69 8.39 17.23 9.44
C TRP A 69 9.60 16.61 8.76
N LEU A 70 9.38 15.74 7.76
CA LEU A 70 10.44 15.11 6.99
C LEU A 70 11.37 16.12 6.32
N LYS A 71 10.81 17.22 5.77
CA LYS A 71 11.57 18.31 5.20
C LYS A 71 12.52 18.97 6.24
N LYS A 72 12.05 19.17 7.48
CA LYS A 72 12.86 19.72 8.57
C LYS A 72 13.97 18.76 9.04
N ARG A 73 13.78 17.46 8.83
CA ARG A 73 14.72 16.38 9.21
C ARG A 73 15.67 15.99 8.07
N ASN A 74 15.69 16.72 6.96
CA ASN A 74 16.51 16.44 5.78
C ASN A 74 16.33 15.00 5.27
N TYR A 75 15.07 14.53 5.18
CA TYR A 75 14.75 13.24 4.57
C TYR A 75 15.31 13.16 3.16
N SER A 76 16.12 12.13 2.89
CA SER A 76 16.95 12.06 1.69
C SER A 76 16.19 11.70 0.40
N TYR A 77 14.94 11.28 0.53
CA TYR A 77 14.10 10.86 -0.61
C TYR A 77 12.98 11.86 -0.84
N SER A 78 12.42 11.86 -2.04
CA SER A 78 11.24 12.67 -2.33
C SER A 78 10.01 12.12 -1.57
N PHE A 79 9.26 13.04 -0.97
CA PHE A 79 7.96 12.79 -0.36
C PHE A 79 6.98 13.75 -1.04
N PRO A 80 6.36 13.33 -2.16
CA PRO A 80 5.57 14.23 -2.99
C PRO A 80 4.34 14.73 -2.25
N LEU A 81 4.25 16.04 -2.04
CA LEU A 81 3.09 16.69 -1.44
C LEU A 81 2.12 17.17 -2.53
N PRO A 82 0.81 17.15 -2.28
CA PRO A 82 -0.16 17.78 -3.17
C PRO A 82 0.20 19.24 -3.43
N ILE A 83 0.14 19.65 -4.70
CA ILE A 83 0.41 21.02 -5.10
C ILE A 83 -0.58 21.94 -4.40
N LYS A 84 -0.08 23.05 -3.83
CA LYS A 84 -0.77 23.96 -2.91
C LYS A 84 -1.26 23.33 -1.59
N GLY A 85 -1.06 22.04 -1.36
CA GLY A 85 -1.55 21.36 -0.16
C GLY A 85 -3.08 21.33 -0.08
N GLU A 86 -3.77 21.18 -1.20
CA GLU A 86 -5.24 21.22 -1.26
C GLU A 86 -5.84 20.17 -2.19
N TYR A 87 -7.14 19.91 -2.01
CA TYR A 87 -7.99 19.19 -2.95
C TYR A 87 -8.89 20.18 -3.71
N LEU A 88 -9.25 19.79 -4.93
CA LEU A 88 -10.20 20.51 -5.77
C LEU A 88 -11.48 19.68 -5.92
N LYS A 89 -12.63 20.24 -5.56
CA LYS A 89 -13.94 19.63 -5.79
C LYS A 89 -14.50 20.10 -7.11
N LEU A 90 -14.60 19.20 -8.10
CA LEU A 90 -15.16 19.48 -9.43
C LEU A 90 -16.07 18.34 -9.88
N LYS A 91 -17.26 18.67 -10.39
CA LYS A 91 -18.22 17.69 -10.94
C LYS A 91 -18.50 16.52 -10.00
N ASN A 92 -18.69 16.78 -8.70
CA ASN A 92 -18.91 15.79 -7.65
C ASN A 92 -17.73 14.82 -7.39
N GLU A 93 -16.56 15.09 -7.95
CA GLU A 93 -15.32 14.35 -7.70
C GLU A 93 -14.33 15.23 -6.93
N VAL A 94 -13.47 14.57 -6.18
CA VAL A 94 -12.38 15.19 -5.42
C VAL A 94 -11.08 14.91 -6.13
N TRP A 95 -10.37 15.97 -6.51
CA TRP A 95 -9.13 15.90 -7.27
C TRP A 95 -7.95 16.43 -6.47
N ARG A 96 -6.80 15.81 -6.63
CA ARG A 96 -5.52 16.37 -6.19
C ARG A 96 -4.51 16.36 -7.32
N LEU A 97 -3.64 17.36 -7.31
CA LEU A 97 -2.54 17.47 -8.24
C LEU A 97 -1.23 17.28 -7.48
N MET A 98 -0.38 16.36 -7.99
CA MET A 98 0.90 16.00 -7.40
C MET A 98 2.04 16.34 -8.36
N PRO A 99 3.24 16.66 -7.87
CA PRO A 99 4.41 16.74 -8.72
C PRO A 99 4.73 15.36 -9.33
N PHE A 100 5.16 15.35 -10.58
CA PHE A 100 5.69 14.13 -11.20
C PHE A 100 7.15 13.93 -10.80
N VAL A 101 7.50 12.76 -10.29
CA VAL A 101 8.89 12.41 -9.98
C VAL A 101 9.59 12.05 -11.28
N LYS A 102 10.47 12.95 -11.77
CA LYS A 102 11.17 12.77 -13.05
C LYS A 102 12.11 11.56 -13.00
N ASN A 103 12.35 10.95 -14.17
CA ASN A 103 13.21 9.78 -14.35
C ASN A 103 12.83 8.56 -13.51
N SER A 104 11.59 8.49 -13.03
CA SER A 104 11.14 7.41 -12.17
C SER A 104 10.41 6.30 -12.92
N ILE A 105 10.48 5.09 -12.34
CA ILE A 105 9.71 3.92 -12.74
C ILE A 105 9.19 3.21 -11.48
N SER A 106 8.00 2.64 -11.58
CA SER A 106 7.41 1.77 -10.56
C SER A 106 7.50 0.31 -11.05
N HIS A 107 7.72 -0.62 -10.14
CA HIS A 107 7.80 -2.05 -10.42
C HIS A 107 6.63 -2.80 -9.78
N ASN A 108 6.16 -3.87 -10.42
CA ASN A 108 5.13 -4.77 -9.88
C ASN A 108 5.73 -6.03 -9.22
N LYS A 109 7.01 -6.26 -9.42
CA LYS A 109 7.78 -7.35 -8.80
C LYS A 109 9.26 -6.97 -8.72
N ILE A 110 9.98 -7.59 -7.79
CA ILE A 110 11.43 -7.41 -7.66
C ILE A 110 12.16 -8.13 -8.80
N SER A 111 13.16 -7.46 -9.36
CA SER A 111 14.05 -8.02 -10.39
C SER A 111 15.45 -8.34 -9.86
N ASN A 112 15.89 -7.67 -8.78
CA ASN A 112 17.18 -7.89 -8.13
C ASN A 112 17.20 -7.40 -6.68
N LEU A 113 18.21 -7.82 -5.91
CA LEU A 113 18.36 -7.46 -4.50
C LEU A 113 18.68 -5.98 -4.26
N ASP A 114 19.23 -5.26 -5.23
CA ASP A 114 19.53 -3.83 -5.06
C ASP A 114 18.26 -2.99 -4.97
N HIS A 115 17.20 -3.40 -5.67
CA HIS A 115 15.87 -2.80 -5.48
C HIS A 115 15.36 -3.01 -4.05
N VAL A 116 15.53 -4.23 -3.52
CA VAL A 116 15.12 -4.57 -2.14
C VAL A 116 15.87 -3.71 -1.13
N LYS A 117 17.21 -3.68 -1.23
CA LYS A 117 18.06 -2.89 -0.34
C LYS A 117 17.70 -1.41 -0.39
N SER A 118 17.52 -0.86 -1.60
CA SER A 118 17.18 0.55 -1.77
C SER A 118 15.82 0.90 -1.17
N ALA A 119 14.81 0.05 -1.36
CA ALA A 119 13.47 0.29 -0.83
C ALA A 119 13.42 0.14 0.70
N ALA A 120 14.05 -0.91 1.24
CA ALA A 120 14.13 -1.12 2.69
C ALA A 120 14.91 0.02 3.38
N ALA A 121 16.00 0.51 2.77
CA ALA A 121 16.76 1.65 3.27
C ALA A 121 15.93 2.96 3.21
N CYS A 122 15.13 3.15 2.15
CA CYS A 122 14.25 4.31 2.01
C CYS A 122 13.16 4.32 3.09
N LEU A 123 12.49 3.18 3.31
CA LEU A 123 11.50 3.03 4.36
C LEU A 123 12.14 3.19 5.74
N GLY A 124 13.33 2.60 5.96
CA GLY A 124 14.08 2.76 7.21
C GLY A 124 14.44 4.23 7.50
N GLU A 125 14.85 4.97 6.48
CA GLU A 125 15.13 6.42 6.63
C GLU A 125 13.86 7.22 6.95
N PHE A 126 12.71 6.85 6.36
CA PHE A 126 11.41 7.42 6.71
C PHE A 126 11.10 7.24 8.21
N TYR A 127 11.23 6.02 8.72
CA TYR A 127 11.02 5.71 10.14
C TYR A 127 12.05 6.42 11.05
N ARG A 128 13.30 6.47 10.64
CA ARG A 128 14.37 7.18 11.38
C ARG A 128 14.06 8.66 11.54
N CYS A 129 13.65 9.32 10.45
CA CYS A 129 13.31 10.74 10.47
C CYS A 129 12.04 11.05 11.29
N LEU A 130 11.20 10.03 11.56
CA LEU A 130 9.97 10.15 12.31
C LEU A 130 10.04 9.50 13.70
N SER A 131 11.23 9.14 14.18
CA SER A 131 11.40 8.40 15.44
C SER A 131 10.92 9.17 16.68
N ASP A 132 11.02 10.50 16.66
CA ASP A 132 10.58 11.42 17.72
C ASP A 132 9.31 12.22 17.33
N PHE A 133 8.60 11.78 16.29
CA PHE A 133 7.36 12.39 15.86
C PHE A 133 6.20 12.02 16.81
N ASN A 134 5.45 13.03 17.26
CA ASN A 134 4.26 12.78 18.07
C ASN A 134 3.11 12.25 17.21
N THR A 135 2.86 10.94 17.26
CA THR A 135 1.81 10.26 16.49
C THR A 135 0.38 10.70 16.86
N ASP A 136 0.17 11.20 18.08
CA ASP A 136 -1.14 11.69 18.52
C ASP A 136 -1.60 12.96 17.78
N SER A 137 -0.67 13.63 17.10
CA SER A 137 -0.97 14.78 16.23
C SER A 137 -1.57 14.37 14.86
N LEU A 138 -1.61 13.08 14.54
CA LEU A 138 -2.18 12.58 13.28
C LEU A 138 -3.60 12.07 13.47
N ASN A 139 -4.39 12.22 12.43
CA ASN A 139 -5.74 11.70 12.37
C ASN A 139 -5.74 10.18 12.06
N LEU A 140 -6.58 9.42 12.74
CA LEU A 140 -6.87 8.03 12.38
C LEU A 140 -7.91 8.04 11.22
N THR A 141 -7.43 8.02 9.98
CA THR A 141 -8.25 8.22 8.78
C THR A 141 -9.01 6.97 8.34
N LEU A 142 -8.42 5.79 8.57
CA LEU A 142 -8.98 4.47 8.29
C LEU A 142 -8.94 3.61 9.57
N PRO A 143 -9.88 3.80 10.50
CA PRO A 143 -9.92 3.01 11.73
C PRO A 143 -9.94 1.51 11.43
N ASN A 144 -9.15 0.75 12.16
CA ASN A 144 -9.07 -0.72 12.05
C ASN A 144 -8.60 -1.24 10.66
N PHE A 145 -7.77 -0.48 9.93
CA PHE A 145 -7.33 -0.85 8.58
C PHE A 145 -6.57 -2.18 8.54
N HIS A 146 -5.53 -2.36 9.36
CA HIS A 146 -4.85 -3.64 9.55
C HIS A 146 -5.20 -4.21 10.94
N HIS A 147 -6.48 -4.51 11.16
CA HIS A 147 -6.98 -5.05 12.41
C HIS A 147 -7.58 -6.45 12.20
N GLY A 148 -7.05 -7.44 12.89
CA GLY A 148 -7.39 -8.84 12.70
C GLY A 148 -8.86 -9.14 12.96
N ASN A 149 -9.38 -8.73 14.12
CA ASN A 149 -10.79 -8.97 14.47
C ASN A 149 -11.77 -8.28 13.52
N THR A 150 -11.42 -7.09 12.99
CA THR A 150 -12.26 -6.42 11.98
C THR A 150 -12.24 -7.18 10.66
N THR A 151 -11.10 -7.73 10.27
CA THR A 151 -10.98 -8.56 9.06
C THR A 151 -11.78 -9.84 9.20
N ILE A 152 -11.71 -10.52 10.36
CA ILE A 152 -12.49 -11.71 10.67
C ILE A 152 -13.98 -11.40 10.55
N LYS A 153 -14.46 -10.35 11.23
CA LYS A 153 -15.88 -9.96 11.22
C LYS A 153 -16.39 -9.74 9.79
N LYS A 154 -15.66 -8.99 8.96
CA LYS A 154 -16.06 -8.75 7.56
C LYS A 154 -16.09 -10.02 6.73
N PHE A 155 -15.17 -10.95 6.99
CA PHE A 155 -15.15 -12.25 6.33
C PHE A 155 -16.36 -13.10 6.74
N GLU A 156 -16.67 -13.19 8.04
CA GLU A 156 -17.86 -13.88 8.56
C GLU A 156 -19.16 -13.30 7.98
N GLU A 157 -19.29 -11.98 7.90
CA GLU A 157 -20.41 -11.31 7.25
C GLU A 157 -20.53 -11.72 5.77
N ALA A 158 -19.41 -11.79 5.04
CA ALA A 158 -19.40 -12.22 3.64
C ALA A 158 -19.74 -13.71 3.46
N LEU A 159 -19.41 -14.57 4.43
CA LEU A 159 -19.83 -15.98 4.45
C LEU A 159 -21.36 -16.13 4.61
N LEU A 160 -21.99 -15.21 5.33
CA LEU A 160 -23.44 -15.23 5.57
C LEU A 160 -24.26 -14.60 4.43
N SER A 161 -23.76 -13.51 3.84
CA SER A 161 -24.53 -12.66 2.92
C SER A 161 -23.96 -12.57 1.50
N GLY A 162 -22.81 -13.18 1.24
CA GLY A 162 -22.13 -13.13 -0.06
C GLY A 162 -22.86 -13.88 -1.19
N ASP A 163 -22.38 -13.72 -2.42
CA ASP A 163 -22.91 -14.39 -3.61
C ASP A 163 -22.86 -15.92 -3.46
N LYS A 164 -24.01 -16.58 -3.57
CA LYS A 164 -24.14 -18.04 -3.34
C LYS A 164 -23.30 -18.89 -4.30
N GLN A 165 -23.15 -18.47 -5.55
CA GLN A 165 -22.34 -19.22 -6.53
C GLN A 165 -20.85 -19.08 -6.20
N ARG A 166 -20.41 -17.87 -5.83
CA ARG A 166 -19.02 -17.60 -5.41
C ARG A 166 -18.66 -18.34 -4.11
N LEU A 167 -19.58 -18.39 -3.14
CA LEU A 167 -19.43 -19.19 -1.92
C LEU A 167 -19.23 -20.67 -2.24
N LEU A 168 -20.06 -21.23 -3.12
CA LEU A 168 -19.96 -22.65 -3.52
C LEU A 168 -18.60 -22.94 -4.21
N LEU A 169 -18.20 -22.08 -5.15
CA LEU A 169 -16.93 -22.22 -5.89
C LEU A 169 -15.69 -22.12 -4.99
N THR A 170 -15.77 -21.35 -3.91
CA THR A 170 -14.61 -21.08 -3.03
C THR A 170 -14.63 -21.90 -1.74
N ARG A 171 -15.61 -22.80 -1.56
CA ARG A 171 -15.76 -23.62 -0.35
C ARG A 171 -14.47 -24.32 0.12
N PRO A 172 -13.67 -24.93 -0.78
CA PRO A 172 -12.39 -25.54 -0.35
C PRO A 172 -11.40 -24.50 0.22
N LEU A 173 -11.27 -23.35 -0.44
CA LEU A 173 -10.38 -22.27 0.01
C LEU A 173 -10.89 -21.64 1.33
N ILE A 174 -12.20 -21.44 1.47
CA ILE A 174 -12.82 -20.96 2.71
C ILE A 174 -12.45 -21.90 3.86
N SER A 175 -12.64 -23.21 3.69
CA SER A 175 -12.35 -24.19 4.74
C SER A 175 -10.87 -24.22 5.15
N GLU A 176 -9.93 -23.96 4.22
CA GLU A 176 -8.51 -23.83 4.54
C GLU A 176 -8.23 -22.53 5.31
N ILE A 177 -8.80 -21.41 4.87
CA ILE A 177 -8.63 -20.10 5.51
C ILE A 177 -9.19 -20.10 6.93
N GLU A 178 -10.38 -20.70 7.16
CA GLU A 178 -11.00 -20.77 8.50
C GLU A 178 -10.09 -21.42 9.53
N LYS A 179 -9.30 -22.43 9.15
CA LYS A 179 -8.34 -23.09 10.05
C LYS A 179 -7.20 -22.18 10.50
N GLU A 180 -6.87 -21.17 9.69
CA GLU A 180 -5.78 -20.22 9.92
C GLU A 180 -6.24 -18.87 10.51
N ILE A 181 -7.54 -18.65 10.67
CA ILE A 181 -8.11 -17.43 11.28
C ILE A 181 -7.45 -17.06 12.62
N PRO A 182 -7.02 -18.01 13.51
CA PRO A 182 -6.35 -17.63 14.74
C PRO A 182 -5.12 -16.73 14.59
N ILE A 183 -4.44 -16.73 13.43
CA ILE A 183 -3.30 -15.84 13.19
C ILE A 183 -3.70 -14.37 13.22
N LEU A 184 -4.93 -14.03 12.79
CA LEU A 184 -5.43 -12.64 12.82
C LEU A 184 -5.73 -12.18 14.25
N LYS A 185 -6.19 -13.06 15.13
CA LYS A 185 -6.35 -12.74 16.56
C LYS A 185 -4.99 -12.52 17.19
N LYS A 186 -4.04 -13.42 16.90
CA LYS A 186 -2.65 -13.27 17.36
C LYS A 186 -1.99 -12.00 16.83
N TRP A 187 -2.31 -11.55 15.61
CA TRP A 187 -1.84 -10.27 15.09
C TRP A 187 -2.24 -9.09 16.00
N ASP A 188 -3.51 -9.02 16.39
CA ASP A 188 -3.99 -7.96 17.29
C ASP A 188 -3.31 -8.05 18.66
N GLU A 189 -3.11 -9.26 19.21
CA GLU A 189 -2.41 -9.47 20.48
C GLU A 189 -0.94 -9.04 20.42
N VAL A 190 -0.23 -9.37 19.34
CA VAL A 190 1.18 -9.00 19.11
C VAL A 190 1.32 -7.50 18.92
N CYS A 191 0.43 -6.88 18.14
CA CYS A 191 0.51 -5.45 17.86
C CYS A 191 0.15 -4.58 19.06
N ASN A 192 -0.79 -5.00 19.90
CA ASN A 192 -1.38 -4.17 20.95
C ASN A 192 -0.36 -3.54 21.92
N PRO A 193 0.68 -4.26 22.39
CA PRO A 193 1.71 -3.68 23.28
C PRO A 193 2.79 -2.87 22.54
N LEU A 194 2.87 -2.94 21.20
CA LEU A 194 3.94 -2.26 20.45
C LEU A 194 3.72 -0.75 20.40
N PRO A 195 4.82 0.04 20.28
CA PRO A 195 4.72 1.49 20.15
C PRO A 195 4.02 1.88 18.85
N LYS A 196 3.20 2.92 18.93
CA LYS A 196 2.63 3.55 17.73
C LYS A 196 3.70 4.37 17.02
N ARG A 197 3.79 4.19 15.71
CA ARG A 197 4.67 4.94 14.81
C ARG A 197 3.85 5.57 13.70
N VAL A 198 4.41 6.48 12.94
CA VAL A 198 3.83 6.92 11.66
C VAL A 198 4.04 5.79 10.66
N VAL A 199 2.95 5.24 10.13
CA VAL A 199 2.95 4.07 9.25
C VAL A 199 2.38 4.45 7.89
N HIS A 200 3.00 3.96 6.82
CA HIS A 200 2.51 4.14 5.45
C HIS A 200 1.26 3.30 5.17
N TYR A 201 1.21 2.09 5.72
CA TYR A 201 0.16 1.08 5.59
C TYR A 201 -0.08 0.51 4.19
N ASP A 202 0.73 0.87 3.22
CA ASP A 202 0.72 0.32 1.86
C ASP A 202 2.14 0.37 1.26
N ALA A 203 3.14 -0.14 2.04
CA ALA A 203 4.55 -0.13 1.67
C ALA A 203 4.91 -1.21 0.62
N LYS A 204 3.97 -1.50 -0.29
CA LYS A 204 4.16 -2.44 -1.39
C LYS A 204 5.12 -1.90 -2.45
N ILE A 205 5.71 -2.81 -3.22
CA ILE A 205 6.77 -2.50 -4.19
C ILE A 205 6.39 -1.36 -5.16
N ASN A 206 5.16 -1.33 -5.67
CA ASN A 206 4.76 -0.34 -6.66
C ASN A 206 4.49 1.05 -6.08
N ASN A 207 4.58 1.23 -4.78
CA ASN A 207 4.54 2.53 -4.09
C ASN A 207 5.94 3.11 -3.83
N PHE A 208 7.00 2.44 -4.32
CA PHE A 208 8.35 2.99 -4.38
C PHE A 208 8.69 3.32 -5.84
N LEU A 209 9.09 4.56 -6.08
CA LEU A 209 9.55 4.99 -7.39
C LEU A 209 11.06 4.88 -7.47
N PHE A 210 11.55 4.13 -8.45
CA PHE A 210 12.95 3.89 -8.68
C PHE A 210 13.48 4.76 -9.82
N ASP A 211 14.72 5.21 -9.72
CA ASP A 211 15.42 5.88 -10.81
C ASP A 211 15.74 4.88 -11.92
N LYS A 212 15.39 5.24 -13.17
CA LYS A 212 15.54 4.37 -14.35
C LYS A 212 16.97 4.00 -14.66
N SER A 213 17.94 4.82 -14.25
CA SER A 213 19.35 4.64 -14.58
C SER A 213 20.13 3.94 -13.47
N THR A 214 19.80 4.21 -12.21
CA THR A 214 20.55 3.73 -11.04
C THR A 214 19.85 2.64 -10.27
N ASN A 215 18.55 2.38 -10.53
CA ASN A 215 17.69 1.47 -9.78
C ASN A 215 17.57 1.81 -8.27
N LYS A 216 17.94 3.04 -7.86
CA LYS A 216 17.76 3.51 -6.49
C LYS A 216 16.39 4.14 -6.32
N VAL A 217 15.82 3.99 -5.13
CA VAL A 217 14.55 4.65 -4.81
C VAL A 217 14.72 6.16 -4.83
N LEU A 218 13.78 6.85 -5.47
CA LEU A 218 13.65 8.31 -5.50
C LEU A 218 12.58 8.81 -4.54
N ALA A 219 11.47 8.08 -4.40
CA ALA A 219 10.30 8.53 -3.64
C ALA A 219 9.47 7.36 -3.12
N ILE A 220 8.77 7.62 -2.00
CA ILE A 220 7.61 6.84 -1.55
C ILE A 220 6.35 7.61 -1.97
N ILE A 221 5.36 6.92 -2.52
CA ILE A 221 4.10 7.49 -3.03
C ILE A 221 2.88 6.75 -2.46
N ASP A 222 1.69 7.23 -2.78
CA ASP A 222 0.39 6.68 -2.35
C ASP A 222 0.18 6.77 -0.83
N LEU A 223 0.21 8.02 -0.34
CA LEU A 223 0.23 8.38 1.08
C LEU A 223 -1.16 8.44 1.74
N ASP A 224 -2.22 7.98 1.08
CA ASP A 224 -3.62 8.10 1.57
C ASP A 224 -3.90 7.31 2.84
N THR A 225 -3.07 6.30 3.11
CA THR A 225 -3.16 5.43 4.29
C THR A 225 -2.24 5.85 5.44
N LEU A 226 -1.54 6.98 5.28
CA LEU A 226 -0.57 7.48 6.26
C LEU A 226 -1.27 7.90 7.58
N MET A 227 -1.03 7.15 8.65
CA MET A 227 -1.64 7.38 9.96
C MET A 227 -0.86 6.65 11.08
N PRO A 228 -1.21 6.85 12.38
CA PRO A 228 -0.59 6.09 13.47
C PRO A 228 -0.84 4.59 13.35
N GLY A 229 0.18 3.78 13.59
CA GLY A 229 0.08 2.34 13.54
C GLY A 229 1.33 1.59 14.00
N TYR A 230 1.51 0.38 13.52
CA TYR A 230 2.59 -0.51 13.90
C TYR A 230 3.52 -0.78 12.72
N VAL A 231 4.83 -0.74 12.98
CA VAL A 231 5.87 -0.99 11.95
C VAL A 231 5.70 -2.33 11.24
N LEU A 232 5.13 -3.30 11.94
CA LEU A 232 4.85 -4.63 11.38
C LEU A 232 3.92 -4.59 10.16
N SER A 233 3.07 -3.56 10.03
CA SER A 233 2.21 -3.37 8.86
C SER A 233 3.01 -3.06 7.60
N ASP A 234 3.97 -2.13 7.68
CA ASP A 234 4.77 -1.73 6.51
C ASP A 234 5.79 -2.81 6.13
N ILE A 235 6.50 -3.39 7.11
CA ILE A 235 7.41 -4.50 6.85
C ILE A 235 6.64 -5.72 6.35
N GLY A 236 5.44 -5.95 6.87
CA GLY A 236 4.54 -6.99 6.38
C GLY A 236 4.19 -6.84 4.91
N ASP A 237 3.85 -5.64 4.46
CA ASP A 237 3.56 -5.36 3.05
C ASP A 237 4.80 -5.45 2.16
N MET A 238 5.98 -5.04 2.65
CA MET A 238 7.22 -5.27 1.92
C MET A 238 7.46 -6.78 1.76
N ILE A 239 7.45 -7.56 2.84
CA ILE A 239 7.64 -9.02 2.76
C ILE A 239 6.66 -9.63 1.77
N ARG A 240 5.38 -9.31 1.89
CA ARG A 240 4.30 -9.82 1.05
C ARG A 240 4.52 -9.56 -0.44
N THR A 241 4.91 -8.36 -0.81
CA THR A 241 4.97 -7.98 -2.23
C THR A 241 6.33 -8.18 -2.87
N TYR A 242 7.41 -8.10 -2.08
CA TYR A 242 8.77 -8.23 -2.59
C TYR A 242 9.22 -9.69 -2.65
N SER A 243 8.82 -10.54 -1.70
CA SER A 243 9.23 -11.95 -1.68
C SER A 243 8.45 -12.84 -2.66
N ASN A 244 7.36 -12.33 -3.24
CA ASN A 244 6.54 -13.05 -4.21
C ASN A 244 7.15 -12.97 -5.62
N PRO A 245 7.70 -14.07 -6.17
CA PRO A 245 8.46 -14.03 -7.43
C PRO A 245 7.60 -13.76 -8.67
N VAL A 246 6.29 -14.05 -8.59
CA VAL A 246 5.36 -13.87 -9.73
C VAL A 246 4.48 -12.63 -9.58
N GLY A 247 4.45 -12.02 -8.37
CA GLY A 247 3.62 -10.87 -8.06
C GLY A 247 2.17 -11.22 -7.73
N GLU A 248 1.48 -10.28 -7.09
CA GLU A 248 0.12 -10.44 -6.53
C GLU A 248 -0.97 -10.74 -7.57
N GLU A 249 -0.79 -10.27 -8.80
CA GLU A 249 -1.77 -10.39 -9.89
C GLU A 249 -1.62 -11.69 -10.70
N SER A 250 -0.63 -12.54 -10.38
CA SER A 250 -0.35 -13.75 -11.13
C SER A 250 -1.37 -14.84 -10.86
N LYS A 251 -1.77 -15.54 -11.94
CA LYS A 251 -2.60 -16.75 -11.88
C LYS A 251 -1.78 -18.01 -11.56
N GLU A 252 -0.45 -17.94 -11.66
CA GLU A 252 0.47 -19.06 -11.48
C GLU A 252 0.73 -19.30 -9.98
N THR A 253 -0.32 -19.67 -9.25
CA THR A 253 -0.26 -19.81 -7.79
C THR A 253 0.67 -20.92 -7.32
N GLU A 254 0.96 -21.89 -8.15
CA GLU A 254 1.93 -22.97 -7.91
C GLU A 254 3.40 -22.48 -7.90
N LYS A 255 3.66 -21.33 -8.54
CA LYS A 255 4.99 -20.70 -8.54
C LYS A 255 5.18 -19.71 -7.40
N VAL A 256 4.17 -19.51 -6.57
CA VAL A 256 4.23 -18.59 -5.43
C VAL A 256 4.96 -19.27 -4.27
N VAL A 257 6.26 -19.04 -4.22
CA VAL A 257 7.15 -19.50 -3.12
C VAL A 257 7.89 -18.27 -2.61
N CYS A 258 7.85 -18.02 -1.29
CA CYS A 258 8.52 -16.85 -0.72
C CYS A 258 10.04 -16.95 -0.88
N ASN A 259 10.66 -15.83 -1.25
CA ASN A 259 12.12 -15.75 -1.34
C ASN A 259 12.69 -15.28 0.00
N MET A 260 13.29 -16.19 0.76
CA MET A 260 13.86 -15.91 2.09
C MET A 260 15.05 -14.95 2.04
N GLU A 261 15.85 -14.95 0.97
CA GLU A 261 16.96 -14.00 0.79
C GLU A 261 16.43 -12.56 0.71
N ILE A 262 15.33 -12.36 -0.02
CA ILE A 262 14.65 -11.06 -0.10
C ILE A 262 14.12 -10.66 1.29
N ILE A 263 13.45 -11.56 2.01
CA ILE A 263 12.88 -11.28 3.33
C ILE A 263 13.98 -10.87 4.32
N ASN A 264 15.06 -11.65 4.38
CA ASN A 264 16.20 -11.35 5.24
C ASN A 264 16.85 -10.01 4.88
N THR A 265 16.95 -9.69 3.59
CA THR A 265 17.48 -8.42 3.11
C THR A 265 16.60 -7.25 3.56
N ILE A 266 15.26 -7.36 3.45
CA ILE A 266 14.32 -6.32 3.92
C ILE A 266 14.55 -6.07 5.41
N ILE A 267 14.50 -7.11 6.23
CA ILE A 267 14.62 -6.99 7.69
C ILE A 267 15.97 -6.38 8.08
N GLN A 268 17.05 -6.87 7.50
CA GLN A 268 18.41 -6.38 7.81
C GLN A 268 18.62 -4.92 7.40
N GLU A 269 18.25 -4.56 6.17
CA GLU A 269 18.48 -3.18 5.68
C GLU A 269 17.59 -2.16 6.39
N PHE A 270 16.36 -2.55 6.74
CA PHE A 270 15.46 -1.71 7.52
C PHE A 270 15.98 -1.52 8.95
N ALA A 271 16.33 -2.62 9.65
CA ALA A 271 16.81 -2.58 11.04
C ALA A 271 18.12 -1.81 11.21
N LYS A 272 18.97 -1.70 10.17
CA LYS A 272 20.17 -0.84 10.21
C LYS A 272 19.85 0.66 10.37
N LYS A 273 18.64 1.08 10.04
CA LYS A 273 18.25 2.50 10.01
C LYS A 273 17.35 2.91 11.17
N VAL A 274 16.64 1.95 11.77
CA VAL A 274 15.56 2.22 12.72
C VAL A 274 15.88 1.63 14.07
N ALA A 275 15.79 2.44 15.13
CA ALA A 275 15.79 1.93 16.50
C ALA A 275 14.42 1.26 16.77
N LEU A 276 14.42 -0.06 16.71
CA LEU A 276 13.27 -0.89 16.99
C LEU A 276 13.32 -1.42 18.42
N GLU A 277 12.15 -1.56 19.05
CA GLU A 277 12.00 -2.31 20.28
C GLU A 277 12.27 -3.81 20.02
N LYS A 278 12.66 -4.54 21.06
CA LYS A 278 12.98 -5.96 20.96
C LYS A 278 11.77 -6.75 20.40
N GLU A 279 10.60 -6.46 20.91
CA GLU A 279 9.34 -7.08 20.50
C GLU A 279 8.97 -6.79 19.05
N GLU A 280 9.31 -5.59 18.53
CA GLU A 280 9.16 -5.27 17.12
C GLU A 280 10.07 -6.15 16.26
N ILE A 281 11.36 -6.27 16.61
CA ILE A 281 12.36 -7.07 15.87
C ILE A 281 11.94 -8.54 15.81
N GLU A 282 11.57 -9.12 16.95
CA GLU A 282 11.17 -10.52 17.05
C GLU A 282 9.92 -10.86 16.22
N ASN A 283 9.09 -9.87 15.91
CA ASN A 283 7.84 -10.05 15.19
C ASN A 283 7.84 -9.54 13.75
N LEU A 284 8.95 -9.05 13.17
CA LEU A 284 8.98 -8.54 11.78
C LEU A 284 8.57 -9.62 10.76
N PHE A 285 9.09 -10.84 10.89
CA PHE A 285 8.71 -11.95 10.01
C PHE A 285 7.24 -12.36 10.19
N PHE A 286 6.79 -12.43 11.45
CA PHE A 286 5.38 -12.67 11.76
C PHE A 286 4.46 -11.62 11.13
N GLY A 287 4.89 -10.34 11.09
CA GLY A 287 4.21 -9.27 10.36
C GLY A 287 4.00 -9.62 8.88
N GLY A 288 5.04 -10.16 8.23
CA GLY A 288 4.95 -10.65 6.84
C GLY A 288 3.88 -11.73 6.65
N MET A 289 3.87 -12.72 7.55
CA MET A 289 2.87 -13.79 7.52
C MET A 289 1.44 -13.26 7.74
N ALA A 290 1.25 -12.47 8.79
CA ALA A 290 -0.07 -12.00 9.21
C ALA A 290 -0.69 -11.04 8.17
N ILE A 291 0.10 -10.10 7.63
CA ILE A 291 -0.38 -9.17 6.58
C ILE A 291 -0.67 -9.92 5.28
N THR A 292 0.15 -10.90 4.88
CA THR A 292 -0.10 -11.73 3.70
C THR A 292 -1.41 -12.52 3.86
N PHE A 293 -1.63 -13.16 5.00
CA PHE A 293 -2.87 -13.87 5.27
C PHE A 293 -4.07 -12.92 5.31
N MET A 294 -3.96 -11.80 6.02
CA MET A 294 -5.00 -10.77 6.09
C MET A 294 -5.41 -10.30 4.70
N GLN A 295 -4.44 -10.09 3.82
CA GLN A 295 -4.71 -9.64 2.46
C GLN A 295 -5.39 -10.72 1.62
N SER A 296 -5.03 -12.00 1.80
CA SER A 296 -5.76 -13.13 1.20
C SER A 296 -7.24 -13.13 1.61
N VAL A 297 -7.50 -13.01 2.91
CA VAL A 297 -8.87 -12.94 3.46
C VAL A 297 -9.63 -11.73 2.91
N ARG A 298 -9.01 -10.55 2.84
CA ARG A 298 -9.64 -9.32 2.32
C ARG A 298 -10.01 -9.45 0.84
N PHE A 299 -9.15 -10.03 0.00
CA PHE A 299 -9.47 -10.27 -1.41
C PHE A 299 -10.59 -11.28 -1.58
N LEU A 300 -10.60 -12.36 -0.78
CA LEU A 300 -11.68 -13.34 -0.81
C LEU A 300 -13.00 -12.71 -0.34
N THR A 301 -12.98 -11.92 0.73
CA THR A 301 -14.15 -11.18 1.24
C THR A 301 -14.74 -10.29 0.16
N ASP A 302 -13.89 -9.51 -0.52
CA ASP A 302 -14.36 -8.63 -1.60
C ASP A 302 -14.90 -9.42 -2.80
N TYR A 303 -14.27 -10.54 -3.16
CA TYR A 303 -14.79 -11.46 -4.17
C TYR A 303 -16.19 -11.95 -3.80
N LEU A 304 -16.40 -12.42 -2.58
CA LEU A 304 -17.70 -12.90 -2.11
C LEU A 304 -18.78 -11.80 -2.13
N ASN A 305 -18.38 -10.56 -1.90
CA ASN A 305 -19.25 -9.36 -1.91
C ASN A 305 -19.39 -8.70 -3.28
N GLY A 306 -18.99 -9.36 -4.37
CA GLY A 306 -19.21 -8.89 -5.73
C GLY A 306 -18.18 -7.92 -6.29
N ASP A 307 -16.94 -7.94 -5.78
CA ASP A 307 -15.81 -7.13 -6.25
C ASP A 307 -16.06 -5.60 -6.14
N SER A 308 -16.54 -5.16 -4.98
CA SER A 308 -16.98 -3.77 -4.75
C SER A 308 -15.89 -2.84 -4.24
N TYR A 309 -14.84 -3.37 -3.61
CA TYR A 309 -13.77 -2.59 -2.97
C TYR A 309 -12.54 -2.43 -3.88
N TYR A 310 -11.98 -3.54 -4.37
CA TYR A 310 -10.82 -3.52 -5.26
C TYR A 310 -11.24 -3.52 -6.71
N LYS A 311 -10.68 -2.61 -7.53
CA LYS A 311 -10.92 -2.61 -8.98
C LYS A 311 -10.46 -3.92 -9.61
N THR A 312 -11.32 -4.50 -10.45
CA THR A 312 -11.03 -5.69 -11.25
C THR A 312 -11.04 -5.35 -12.73
N ARG A 313 -10.20 -6.03 -13.52
CA ARG A 313 -10.10 -5.90 -14.98
C ARG A 313 -10.77 -7.07 -15.71
N TYR A 314 -10.99 -8.16 -14.98
CA TYR A 314 -11.63 -9.37 -15.49
C TYR A 314 -12.37 -10.08 -14.35
N LYS A 315 -13.29 -10.95 -14.73
CA LYS A 315 -14.05 -11.77 -13.79
C LYS A 315 -13.11 -12.64 -12.92
N ASP A 316 -13.43 -12.77 -11.64
CA ASP A 316 -12.71 -13.60 -10.65
C ASP A 316 -11.27 -13.12 -10.33
N GLN A 317 -10.89 -11.88 -10.69
CA GLN A 317 -9.54 -11.37 -10.41
C GLN A 317 -9.24 -11.33 -8.91
N ASN A 318 -10.20 -10.95 -8.06
CA ASN A 318 -9.98 -10.94 -6.61
C ASN A 318 -9.86 -12.37 -6.04
N LEU A 319 -10.50 -13.36 -6.64
CA LEU A 319 -10.25 -14.77 -6.29
C LEU A 319 -8.84 -15.21 -6.67
N VAL A 320 -8.31 -14.76 -7.81
CA VAL A 320 -6.92 -15.02 -8.21
C VAL A 320 -5.97 -14.41 -7.19
N ARG A 321 -6.17 -13.14 -6.81
CA ARG A 321 -5.38 -12.46 -5.78
C ARG A 321 -5.46 -13.18 -4.43
N ALA A 322 -6.65 -13.59 -4.00
CA ALA A 322 -6.85 -14.34 -2.75
C ALA A 322 -6.05 -15.64 -2.74
N LYS A 323 -6.12 -16.44 -3.82
CA LYS A 323 -5.37 -17.69 -3.97
C LYS A 323 -3.86 -17.45 -4.01
N ASN A 324 -3.41 -16.41 -4.69
CA ASN A 324 -2.00 -16.01 -4.76
C ASN A 324 -1.46 -15.70 -3.37
N GLN A 325 -2.15 -14.85 -2.61
CA GLN A 325 -1.75 -14.49 -1.25
C GLN A 325 -1.87 -15.66 -0.27
N TRP A 326 -2.84 -16.54 -0.46
CA TRP A 326 -2.94 -17.80 0.30
C TRP A 326 -1.73 -18.71 0.06
N SER A 327 -1.31 -18.88 -1.18
CA SER A 327 -0.11 -19.68 -1.50
C SER A 327 1.14 -19.07 -0.91
N LEU A 328 1.28 -17.74 -0.96
CA LEU A 328 2.42 -17.05 -0.34
C LEU A 328 2.41 -17.21 1.19
N TYR A 329 1.25 -17.08 1.83
CA TYR A 329 1.11 -17.31 3.27
C TYR A 329 1.55 -18.73 3.67
N LYS A 330 1.12 -19.76 2.94
CA LYS A 330 1.55 -21.14 3.20
C LYS A 330 3.07 -21.29 3.11
N SER A 331 3.65 -20.73 2.04
CA SER A 331 5.10 -20.76 1.87
C SER A 331 5.85 -20.02 3.00
N LEU A 332 5.34 -18.85 3.45
CA LEU A 332 5.92 -18.16 4.61
C LEU A 332 5.80 -18.97 5.90
N LYS A 333 4.67 -19.65 6.11
CA LYS A 333 4.43 -20.49 7.27
C LYS A 333 5.39 -21.68 7.33
N ASP A 334 5.63 -22.32 6.17
CA ASP A 334 6.55 -23.48 6.05
C ASP A 334 8.03 -23.08 6.27
N ASN A 335 8.38 -21.81 6.04
CA ASN A 335 9.73 -21.25 6.25
C ASN A 335 9.89 -20.52 7.59
N ARG A 336 8.91 -20.62 8.49
CA ARG A 336 9.01 -20.06 9.84
C ARG A 336 10.00 -20.91 10.66
N VAL A 337 11.15 -20.32 10.99
CA VAL A 337 12.15 -20.91 11.89
C VAL A 337 11.78 -20.67 13.36
#